data_6ffcaf2dd9f8852717cd8f59b5151581
#
_entry.id   6ffcaf2dd9f8852717cd8f59b5151581
#
_cell.length_a   1.000
_cell.length_b   1.000
_cell.length_c   1.000
_cell.angle_alpha   90.00
_cell.angle_beta   90.00
_cell.angle_gamma   90.00
#
_symmetry.space_group_name_H-M   'P 1'
#
loop_
_entity.id
_entity.type
_entity.pdbx_description
1 polymer ?
#
loop_
_entity_poly.entity_id
_entity_poly.type
_entity_poly.pdbx_seq_one_letter_code
_entity_poly.pdbx_strand_id
1 'polypeptide(L)'
;MASSPSYIPYLCVAAAAFITTFLTVPLVKRLAIKLDAVDYPSKRRINTKPIPRLGGTAVFLGLVVACIVQIMGTWHLGWPPVLVPHPRLHISYPMLALSFTVIYATGAIDDIFQLKPKQKLAGQVLAALIACIGGLRIGVIVNPFAPGEIMLGWLAYPITVVYLVAFTNIINLIDGLDGLATGICGIASFTMFSMAVLSGRIDAAALSIALFGACLAFLHYNFNPASIFLGDSGSLLLGFALGSISLLNVSRTAALTSLIIPLIVAGVPIIDTFSAIVRRKRAHISIGQADKGHIHHRLIQEGYNQKQAVLLIYAWCIMLSAGAAAINQVEVPMRVLIFTVLAIGSAAFAKHLHLFEPVLRHHYNKRTHEDELVTPDDPAFKQEEQAAEERKEERHHRR
;
A
#
# COMPACT_ATOMS: atom_id res chain seq x y z
N MET A 1 -14.04 -4.88 38.55
CA MET A 1 -14.79 -5.24 37.34
C MET A 1 -14.23 -4.38 36.20
N ALA A 2 -13.47 -4.96 35.29
CA ALA A 2 -13.02 -4.23 34.11
C ALA A 2 -14.28 -4.03 33.24
N SER A 3 -14.70 -2.79 33.06
CA SER A 3 -15.79 -2.46 32.13
C SER A 3 -15.42 -2.99 30.73
N SER A 4 -16.35 -3.70 30.10
CA SER A 4 -16.18 -4.13 28.70
C SER A 4 -15.75 -2.92 27.87
N PRO A 5 -14.74 -3.08 26.97
CA PRO A 5 -14.28 -1.97 26.17
C PRO A 5 -15.47 -1.38 25.39
N SER A 6 -15.73 -0.10 25.60
CA SER A 6 -16.78 0.60 24.84
C SER A 6 -16.31 0.75 23.40
N TYR A 7 -17.07 0.20 22.44
CA TYR A 7 -16.79 0.36 21.00
C TYR A 7 -17.31 1.69 20.45
N ILE A 8 -18.04 2.46 21.25
CA ILE A 8 -18.64 3.75 20.86
C ILE A 8 -17.61 4.73 20.30
N PRO A 9 -16.43 4.96 20.95
CA PRO A 9 -15.40 5.85 20.40
C PRO A 9 -14.98 5.46 18.99
N TYR A 10 -14.74 4.18 18.75
CA TYR A 10 -14.31 3.68 17.43
C TYR A 10 -15.37 3.86 16.35
N LEU A 11 -16.65 3.62 16.68
CA LEU A 11 -17.76 3.87 15.76
C LEU A 11 -17.91 5.36 15.44
N CYS A 12 -17.78 6.25 16.41
CA CYS A 12 -17.84 7.68 16.19
C CYS A 12 -16.67 8.18 15.33
N VAL A 13 -15.45 7.68 15.57
CA VAL A 13 -14.25 8.01 14.78
C VAL A 13 -14.39 7.52 13.35
N ALA A 14 -14.84 6.28 13.14
CA ALA A 14 -15.10 5.73 11.81
C ALA A 14 -16.18 6.53 11.06
N ALA A 15 -17.29 6.84 11.74
CA ALA A 15 -18.39 7.63 11.17
C ALA A 15 -17.94 9.04 10.80
N ALA A 16 -17.15 9.69 11.66
CA ALA A 16 -16.59 11.02 11.40
C ALA A 16 -15.69 11.04 10.17
N ALA A 17 -14.76 10.06 10.05
CA ALA A 17 -13.93 9.89 8.87
C ALA A 17 -14.77 9.63 7.61
N PHE A 18 -15.74 8.71 7.69
CA PHE A 18 -16.61 8.35 6.59
C PHE A 18 -17.43 9.55 6.11
N ILE A 19 -18.18 10.19 7.01
CA ILE A 19 -19.07 11.30 6.66
C ILE A 19 -18.29 12.47 6.07
N THR A 20 -17.16 12.84 6.70
CA THR A 20 -16.31 13.93 6.20
C THR A 20 -15.76 13.62 4.82
N THR A 21 -15.18 12.43 4.61
CA THR A 21 -14.66 12.05 3.30
C THR A 21 -15.78 12.03 2.27
N PHE A 22 -16.92 11.42 2.57
CA PHE A 22 -18.05 11.33 1.67
C PHE A 22 -18.57 12.71 1.23
N LEU A 23 -18.76 13.62 2.16
CA LEU A 23 -19.28 14.96 1.87
C LEU A 23 -18.25 15.88 1.19
N THR A 24 -16.95 15.66 1.42
CA THR A 24 -15.90 16.51 0.83
C THR A 24 -15.50 16.10 -0.58
N VAL A 25 -15.69 14.84 -1.00
CA VAL A 25 -15.34 14.38 -2.37
C VAL A 25 -15.94 15.27 -3.46
N PRO A 26 -17.25 15.64 -3.47
CA PRO A 26 -17.81 16.52 -4.49
C PRO A 26 -17.15 17.89 -4.55
N LEU A 27 -16.72 18.45 -3.40
CA LEU A 27 -16.02 19.73 -3.32
C LEU A 27 -14.59 19.59 -3.86
N VAL A 28 -13.90 18.50 -3.48
CA VAL A 28 -12.54 18.18 -3.95
C VAL A 28 -12.53 17.97 -5.47
N LYS A 29 -13.56 17.34 -6.05
CA LYS A 29 -13.70 17.22 -7.52
C LYS A 29 -13.72 18.57 -8.21
N ARG A 30 -14.51 19.53 -7.68
CA ARG A 30 -14.57 20.90 -8.22
C ARG A 30 -13.21 21.60 -8.08
N LEU A 31 -12.55 21.45 -6.93
CA LEU A 31 -11.22 22.02 -6.69
C LEU A 31 -10.18 21.44 -7.65
N ALA A 32 -10.16 20.11 -7.85
CA ALA A 32 -9.24 19.45 -8.74
C ALA A 32 -9.39 19.94 -10.21
N ILE A 33 -10.64 20.10 -10.67
CA ILE A 33 -10.90 20.67 -11.99
C ILE A 33 -10.41 22.12 -12.09
N LYS A 34 -10.64 22.94 -11.05
CA LYS A 34 -10.19 24.34 -11.01
C LYS A 34 -8.66 24.47 -11.02
N LEU A 35 -7.95 23.51 -10.40
CA LEU A 35 -6.49 23.47 -10.33
C LEU A 35 -5.84 22.71 -11.48
N ASP A 36 -6.64 22.26 -12.47
CA ASP A 36 -6.19 21.39 -13.57
C ASP A 36 -5.48 20.10 -13.12
N ALA A 37 -5.77 19.65 -11.89
CA ALA A 37 -5.32 18.36 -11.38
C ALA A 37 -6.22 17.23 -11.94
N VAL A 38 -6.18 17.05 -13.27
CA VAL A 38 -7.04 16.16 -14.05
C VAL A 38 -6.20 15.18 -14.85
N ASP A 39 -6.64 13.93 -14.87
CA ASP A 39 -6.03 12.87 -15.65
C ASP A 39 -6.73 12.80 -17.02
N TYR A 40 -6.08 13.31 -18.05
CA TYR A 40 -6.59 13.31 -19.42
C TYR A 40 -6.34 11.96 -20.11
N PRO A 41 -7.29 11.50 -20.96
CA PRO A 41 -7.10 10.28 -21.74
C PRO A 41 -5.83 10.33 -22.61
N SER A 42 -5.08 9.23 -22.63
CA SER A 42 -3.92 9.08 -23.51
C SER A 42 -3.77 7.62 -23.96
N LYS A 43 -2.98 7.34 -25.02
CA LYS A 43 -2.72 5.99 -25.53
C LYS A 43 -2.14 5.02 -24.47
N ARG A 44 -1.63 5.54 -23.34
CA ARG A 44 -1.02 4.75 -22.25
C ARG A 44 -1.97 4.53 -21.07
N ARG A 45 -3.14 5.20 -21.05
CA ARG A 45 -4.09 5.21 -19.92
C ARG A 45 -5.36 4.45 -20.25
N ILE A 46 -5.98 3.88 -19.24
CA ILE A 46 -7.21 3.07 -19.38
C ILE A 46 -8.45 3.95 -19.44
N ASN A 47 -8.40 5.17 -18.87
CA ASN A 47 -9.52 6.08 -18.82
C ASN A 47 -9.85 6.66 -20.21
N THR A 48 -11.14 6.68 -20.53
CA THR A 48 -11.67 7.23 -21.79
C THR A 48 -12.19 8.68 -21.66
N LYS A 49 -12.29 9.19 -20.42
CA LYS A 49 -12.76 10.54 -20.08
C LYS A 49 -11.78 11.20 -19.11
N PRO A 50 -11.70 12.55 -19.09
CA PRO A 50 -10.93 13.29 -18.09
C PRO A 50 -11.48 12.98 -16.68
N ILE A 51 -10.61 12.58 -15.76
CA ILE A 51 -10.99 12.25 -14.38
C ILE A 51 -10.13 13.08 -13.42
N PRO A 52 -10.74 13.83 -12.46
CA PRO A 52 -10.02 14.55 -11.42
C PRO A 52 -9.17 13.60 -10.56
N ARG A 53 -7.97 14.04 -10.15
CA ARG A 53 -7.01 13.16 -9.42
C ARG A 53 -6.48 13.78 -8.13
N LEU A 54 -7.32 14.38 -7.32
CA LEU A 54 -6.95 14.97 -6.02
C LEU A 54 -7.71 14.32 -4.86
N GLY A 55 -8.15 13.06 -5.04
CA GLY A 55 -9.02 12.34 -4.11
C GLY A 55 -8.46 12.18 -2.71
N GLY A 56 -7.13 12.09 -2.57
CA GLY A 56 -6.43 12.04 -1.31
C GLY A 56 -6.73 13.20 -0.37
N THR A 57 -7.10 14.37 -0.92
CA THR A 57 -7.53 15.53 -0.11
C THR A 57 -8.77 15.22 0.73
N ALA A 58 -9.76 14.53 0.17
CA ALA A 58 -10.96 14.16 0.91
C ALA A 58 -10.64 13.13 2.00
N VAL A 59 -9.78 12.15 1.70
CA VAL A 59 -9.31 11.16 2.66
C VAL A 59 -8.54 11.83 3.80
N PHE A 60 -7.62 12.75 3.50
CA PHE A 60 -6.86 13.50 4.50
C PHE A 60 -7.77 14.30 5.44
N LEU A 61 -8.75 15.03 4.88
CA LEU A 61 -9.72 15.78 5.69
C LEU A 61 -10.54 14.85 6.59
N GLY A 62 -10.95 13.68 6.08
CA GLY A 62 -11.62 12.64 6.86
C GLY A 62 -10.79 12.19 8.06
N LEU A 63 -9.50 11.92 7.86
CA LEU A 63 -8.58 11.56 8.94
C LEU A 63 -8.40 12.68 9.96
N VAL A 64 -8.24 13.92 9.50
CA VAL A 64 -8.09 15.09 10.40
C VAL A 64 -9.31 15.25 11.29
N VAL A 65 -10.53 15.22 10.71
CA VAL A 65 -11.77 15.35 11.48
C VAL A 65 -11.96 14.18 12.44
N ALA A 66 -11.65 12.95 12.03
CA ALA A 66 -11.69 11.78 12.90
C ALA A 66 -10.75 11.92 14.12
N CYS A 67 -9.53 12.42 13.91
CA CYS A 67 -8.60 12.72 15.01
C CYS A 67 -9.14 13.80 15.95
N ILE A 68 -9.74 14.87 15.41
CA ILE A 68 -10.37 15.92 16.22
C ILE A 68 -11.51 15.34 17.05
N VAL A 69 -12.38 14.52 16.46
CA VAL A 69 -13.50 13.85 17.18
C VAL A 69 -12.96 12.96 18.29
N GLN A 70 -11.91 12.20 18.05
CA GLN A 70 -11.27 11.38 19.08
C GLN A 70 -10.74 12.24 20.25
N ILE A 71 -10.02 13.33 19.95
CA ILE A 71 -9.46 14.22 20.97
C ILE A 71 -10.59 14.91 21.78
N MET A 72 -11.61 15.41 21.11
CA MET A 72 -12.77 16.03 21.75
C MET A 72 -13.54 15.01 22.61
N GLY A 73 -13.70 13.77 22.14
CA GLY A 73 -14.28 12.68 22.91
C GLY A 73 -13.47 12.34 24.16
N THR A 74 -12.15 12.39 24.09
CA THR A 74 -11.27 12.18 25.24
C THR A 74 -11.47 13.29 26.28
N TRP A 75 -11.57 14.53 25.87
CA TRP A 75 -11.68 15.67 26.81
C TRP A 75 -13.09 15.86 27.40
N HIS A 76 -14.13 15.59 26.61
CA HIS A 76 -15.51 15.92 27.02
C HIS A 76 -16.38 14.69 27.36
N LEU A 77 -16.05 13.50 26.82
CA LEU A 77 -16.87 12.30 26.98
C LEU A 77 -16.15 11.19 27.76
N GLY A 78 -14.95 11.45 28.28
CA GLY A 78 -14.17 10.45 29.03
C GLY A 78 -13.71 9.27 28.21
N TRP A 79 -13.54 9.43 26.88
CA TRP A 79 -13.00 8.37 26.03
C TRP A 79 -11.56 8.06 26.39
N PRO A 80 -11.03 6.88 26.02
CA PRO A 80 -9.64 6.54 26.23
C PRO A 80 -8.71 7.64 25.69
N PRO A 81 -7.62 7.99 26.41
CA PRO A 81 -6.70 9.05 26.02
C PRO A 81 -5.82 8.63 24.85
N VAL A 82 -6.42 8.64 23.64
CA VAL A 82 -5.79 8.34 22.37
C VAL A 82 -5.44 9.63 21.65
N LEU A 83 -4.29 9.67 21.00
CA LEU A 83 -3.76 10.83 20.27
C LEU A 83 -3.48 12.06 21.19
N VAL A 84 -3.49 11.86 22.50
CA VAL A 84 -3.13 12.86 23.50
C VAL A 84 -1.77 12.50 24.08
N PRO A 85 -0.84 13.46 24.27
CA PRO A 85 0.44 13.20 24.88
C PRO A 85 0.28 12.52 26.24
N HIS A 86 0.90 11.37 26.44
CA HIS A 86 0.88 10.64 27.70
C HIS A 86 2.32 10.34 28.14
N PRO A 87 2.69 10.53 29.42
CA PRO A 87 4.07 10.36 29.90
C PRO A 87 4.69 8.98 29.63
N ARG A 88 3.85 7.94 29.49
CA ARG A 88 4.28 6.57 29.19
C ARG A 88 4.40 6.28 27.70
N LEU A 89 3.89 7.15 26.83
CA LEU A 89 3.97 7.00 25.38
C LEU A 89 5.08 7.91 24.87
N HIS A 90 6.13 7.31 24.30
CA HIS A 90 7.24 8.07 23.72
C HIS A 90 6.94 8.58 22.29
N ILE A 91 5.66 8.66 21.91
CA ILE A 91 5.22 9.11 20.60
C ILE A 91 4.63 10.50 20.71
N SER A 92 5.18 11.42 19.95
CA SER A 92 4.64 12.77 19.79
C SER A 92 3.57 12.78 18.70
N TYR A 93 2.30 12.79 19.07
CA TYR A 93 1.19 12.86 18.10
C TYR A 93 1.19 14.14 17.26
N PRO A 94 1.59 15.33 17.78
CA PRO A 94 1.78 16.50 16.92
C PRO A 94 2.80 16.28 15.80
N MET A 95 3.93 15.62 16.09
CA MET A 95 4.92 15.28 15.07
C MET A 95 4.39 14.24 14.08
N LEU A 96 3.62 13.26 14.56
CA LEU A 96 2.94 12.30 13.70
C LEU A 96 1.93 12.99 12.78
N ALA A 97 1.10 13.90 13.29
CA ALA A 97 0.17 14.69 12.47
C ALA A 97 0.90 15.57 11.45
N LEU A 98 2.03 16.18 11.83
CA LEU A 98 2.88 16.92 10.89
C LEU A 98 3.43 16.02 9.79
N SER A 99 3.88 14.81 10.13
CA SER A 99 4.38 13.84 9.12
C SER A 99 3.29 13.44 8.12
N PHE A 100 2.05 13.22 8.57
CA PHE A 100 0.89 12.98 7.71
C PHE A 100 0.57 14.18 6.82
N THR A 101 0.70 15.40 7.35
CA THR A 101 0.51 16.62 6.56
C THR A 101 1.57 16.77 5.48
N VAL A 102 2.84 16.49 5.80
CA VAL A 102 3.96 16.58 4.83
C VAL A 102 3.81 15.55 3.72
N ILE A 103 3.45 14.30 4.05
CA ILE A 103 3.29 13.27 3.00
C ILE A 103 2.09 13.57 2.11
N TYR A 104 0.96 14.02 2.69
CA TYR A 104 -0.20 14.48 1.93
C TYR A 104 0.15 15.66 1.02
N ALA A 105 0.82 16.69 1.56
CA ALA A 105 1.22 17.86 0.79
C ALA A 105 2.17 17.50 -0.35
N THR A 106 3.11 16.58 -0.14
CA THR A 106 4.00 16.06 -1.19
C THR A 106 3.19 15.45 -2.34
N GLY A 107 2.22 14.60 -2.03
CA GLY A 107 1.36 13.99 -3.05
C GLY A 107 0.42 15.00 -3.72
N ALA A 108 -0.15 15.95 -2.97
CA ALA A 108 -1.01 16.98 -3.55
C ALA A 108 -0.25 17.93 -4.49
N ILE A 109 0.99 18.28 -4.14
CA ILE A 109 1.88 19.05 -5.02
C ILE A 109 2.23 18.23 -6.28
N ASP A 110 2.45 16.92 -6.12
CA ASP A 110 2.72 16.03 -7.28
C ASP A 110 1.49 15.92 -8.21
N ASP A 111 0.30 15.81 -7.65
CA ASP A 111 -0.95 15.75 -8.43
C ASP A 111 -1.18 17.02 -9.27
N ILE A 112 -0.74 18.19 -8.79
CA ILE A 112 -0.92 19.49 -9.46
C ILE A 112 0.26 19.80 -10.40
N PHE A 113 1.51 19.62 -9.94
CA PHE A 113 2.71 20.11 -10.62
C PHE A 113 3.59 19.02 -11.22
N GLN A 114 3.27 17.74 -11.04
CA GLN A 114 4.04 16.58 -11.54
C GLN A 114 5.52 16.65 -11.15
N LEU A 115 5.79 16.37 -9.88
CA LEU A 115 7.14 16.41 -9.30
C LEU A 115 8.11 15.43 -9.98
N LYS A 116 9.37 15.79 -10.02
CA LYS A 116 10.43 14.83 -10.40
C LYS A 116 10.53 13.73 -9.33
N PRO A 117 10.89 12.48 -9.71
CA PRO A 117 10.99 11.36 -8.77
C PRO A 117 11.84 11.64 -7.53
N LYS A 118 12.95 12.39 -7.70
CA LYS A 118 13.82 12.79 -6.58
C LYS A 118 13.14 13.75 -5.59
N GLN A 119 12.31 14.67 -6.08
CA GLN A 119 11.57 15.62 -5.24
C GLN A 119 10.48 14.91 -4.44
N LYS A 120 9.74 14.01 -5.11
CA LYS A 120 8.75 13.15 -4.47
C LYS A 120 9.37 12.29 -3.38
N LEU A 121 10.51 11.65 -3.66
CA LEU A 121 11.25 10.86 -2.67
C LEU A 121 11.72 11.72 -1.50
N ALA A 122 12.21 12.93 -1.74
CA ALA A 122 12.65 13.85 -0.67
C ALA A 122 11.50 14.20 0.29
N GLY A 123 10.29 14.46 -0.22
CA GLY A 123 9.10 14.67 0.61
C GLY A 123 8.71 13.45 1.45
N GLN A 124 8.79 12.25 0.87
CA GLN A 124 8.54 11.00 1.58
C GLN A 124 9.56 10.77 2.71
N VAL A 125 10.84 10.98 2.44
CA VAL A 125 11.92 10.87 3.43
C VAL A 125 11.74 11.90 4.54
N LEU A 126 11.39 13.14 4.21
CA LEU A 126 11.13 14.19 5.20
C LEU A 126 9.97 13.81 6.12
N ALA A 127 8.84 13.34 5.58
CA ALA A 127 7.71 12.87 6.37
C ALA A 127 8.11 11.72 7.30
N ALA A 128 8.86 10.74 6.78
CA ALA A 128 9.33 9.61 7.57
C ALA A 128 10.30 10.02 8.69
N LEU A 129 11.21 10.97 8.43
CA LEU A 129 12.11 11.53 9.43
C LEU A 129 11.35 12.23 10.55
N ILE A 130 10.33 13.04 10.21
CA ILE A 130 9.48 13.73 11.19
C ILE A 130 8.78 12.70 12.08
N ALA A 131 8.21 11.62 11.50
CA ALA A 131 7.59 10.56 12.26
C ALA A 131 8.59 9.86 13.20
N CYS A 132 9.80 9.55 12.70
CA CYS A 132 10.87 8.94 13.50
C CYS A 132 11.33 9.81 14.68
N ILE A 133 11.52 11.11 14.45
CA ILE A 133 11.86 12.08 15.50
C ILE A 133 10.71 12.17 16.50
N GLY A 134 9.46 12.09 16.04
CA GLY A 134 8.26 11.98 16.87
C GLY A 134 8.13 10.68 17.66
N GLY A 135 9.09 9.77 17.58
CA GLY A 135 9.15 8.53 18.35
C GLY A 135 8.57 7.29 17.65
N LEU A 136 8.03 7.42 16.44
CA LEU A 136 7.56 6.30 15.65
C LEU A 136 8.76 5.58 15.03
N ARG A 137 9.26 4.51 15.67
CA ARG A 137 10.47 3.83 15.21
C ARG A 137 10.49 2.35 15.55
N ILE A 138 11.15 1.57 14.68
CA ILE A 138 11.50 0.17 14.92
C ILE A 138 12.72 0.16 15.85
N GLY A 139 12.50 0.09 17.17
CA GLY A 139 13.59 0.17 18.15
C GLY A 139 14.23 -1.19 18.46
N VAL A 140 13.46 -2.25 18.28
CA VAL A 140 13.82 -3.61 18.69
C VAL A 140 13.40 -4.61 17.63
N ILE A 141 14.22 -5.61 17.36
CA ILE A 141 13.90 -6.76 16.51
C ILE A 141 14.16 -8.03 17.32
N VAL A 142 13.29 -9.02 17.21
CA VAL A 142 13.54 -10.34 17.80
C VAL A 142 14.72 -10.99 17.07
N ASN A 143 15.65 -11.55 17.83
CA ASN A 143 16.77 -12.28 17.28
C ASN A 143 16.27 -13.61 16.64
N PRO A 144 16.40 -13.80 15.32
CA PRO A 144 15.93 -15.02 14.66
C PRO A 144 16.82 -16.24 14.93
N PHE A 145 18.02 -16.03 15.48
CA PHE A 145 19.04 -17.08 15.66
C PHE A 145 19.27 -17.47 17.13
N ALA A 146 18.78 -16.68 18.09
CA ALA A 146 18.93 -16.95 19.52
C ALA A 146 17.76 -16.34 20.31
N PRO A 147 17.45 -16.88 21.52
CA PRO A 147 16.50 -16.21 22.40
C PRO A 147 16.97 -14.82 22.78
N GLY A 148 16.08 -13.84 22.63
CA GLY A 148 16.37 -12.45 23.00
C GLY A 148 16.00 -11.43 21.93
N GLU A 149 16.29 -10.17 22.23
CA GLU A 149 15.96 -9.02 21.41
C GLU A 149 17.25 -8.29 20.98
N ILE A 150 17.26 -7.82 19.74
CA ILE A 150 18.34 -6.98 19.19
C ILE A 150 17.88 -5.53 19.26
N MET A 151 18.54 -4.73 20.09
CA MET A 151 18.34 -3.30 20.16
C MET A 151 19.01 -2.62 18.97
N LEU A 152 18.24 -1.94 18.13
CA LEU A 152 18.79 -1.31 16.92
C LEU A 152 19.54 -0.01 17.19
N GLY A 153 19.36 0.61 18.36
CA GLY A 153 20.01 1.87 18.69
C GLY A 153 19.79 2.95 17.62
N TRP A 154 20.86 3.53 17.11
CA TRP A 154 20.77 4.56 16.06
C TRP A 154 20.29 4.01 14.70
N LEU A 155 20.48 2.72 14.42
CA LEU A 155 19.97 2.08 13.20
C LEU A 155 18.43 2.06 13.12
N ALA A 156 17.75 2.25 14.24
CA ALA A 156 16.30 2.39 14.27
C ALA A 156 15.78 3.50 13.32
N TYR A 157 16.53 4.61 13.21
CA TYR A 157 16.12 5.74 12.36
C TYR A 157 16.15 5.39 10.86
N PRO A 158 17.29 5.02 10.26
CA PRO A 158 17.34 4.71 8.84
C PRO A 158 16.46 3.53 8.46
N ILE A 159 16.37 2.48 9.30
CA ILE A 159 15.50 1.33 9.05
C ILE A 159 14.03 1.75 9.01
N THR A 160 13.58 2.59 9.94
CA THR A 160 12.20 3.05 9.96
C THR A 160 11.88 3.98 8.78
N VAL A 161 12.80 4.86 8.41
CA VAL A 161 12.63 5.72 7.23
C VAL A 161 12.47 4.87 5.97
N VAL A 162 13.35 3.88 5.76
CA VAL A 162 13.26 2.96 4.62
C VAL A 162 11.94 2.19 4.64
N TYR A 163 11.51 1.72 5.80
CA TYR A 163 10.25 1.01 5.98
C TYR A 163 9.03 1.87 5.58
N LEU A 164 8.92 3.09 6.12
CA LEU A 164 7.81 4.01 5.82
C LEU A 164 7.80 4.42 4.34
N VAL A 165 8.97 4.74 3.78
CA VAL A 165 9.11 5.09 2.36
C VAL A 165 8.77 3.89 1.47
N ALA A 166 9.17 2.68 1.85
CA ALA A 166 8.82 1.47 1.11
C ALA A 166 7.29 1.24 1.10
N PHE A 167 6.62 1.28 2.25
CA PHE A 167 5.16 1.16 2.33
C PHE A 167 4.44 2.22 1.49
N THR A 168 4.92 3.48 1.57
CA THR A 168 4.39 4.58 0.78
C THR A 168 4.45 4.30 -0.71
N ASN A 169 5.61 3.85 -1.21
CA ASN A 169 5.79 3.55 -2.64
C ASN A 169 5.08 2.26 -3.08
N ILE A 170 5.01 1.23 -2.22
CA ILE A 170 4.29 -0.01 -2.50
C ILE A 170 2.80 0.29 -2.80
N ILE A 171 2.15 1.10 -1.97
CA ILE A 171 0.74 1.47 -2.19
C ILE A 171 0.58 2.42 -3.39
N ASN A 172 1.51 3.34 -3.59
CA ASN A 172 1.49 4.21 -4.77
C ASN A 172 1.64 3.42 -6.08
N LEU A 173 2.46 2.38 -6.11
CA LEU A 173 2.66 1.54 -7.31
C LEU A 173 1.45 0.67 -7.65
N ILE A 174 0.66 0.24 -6.66
CA ILE A 174 -0.54 -0.59 -6.90
C ILE A 174 -1.76 0.26 -7.28
N ASP A 175 -1.71 1.58 -7.15
CA ASP A 175 -2.80 2.50 -7.51
C ASP A 175 -2.93 2.68 -9.04
N GLY A 176 -3.09 1.56 -9.75
CA GLY A 176 -3.17 1.51 -11.20
C GLY A 176 -4.57 1.22 -11.76
N LEU A 177 -5.55 0.83 -10.92
CA LEU A 177 -6.95 0.58 -11.29
C LEU A 177 -7.91 1.27 -10.33
N ASP A 178 -9.09 1.63 -10.87
CA ASP A 178 -10.19 2.21 -10.10
C ASP A 178 -10.51 1.40 -8.85
N GLY A 179 -10.40 2.02 -7.68
CA GLY A 179 -10.70 1.42 -6.39
C GLY A 179 -9.62 0.50 -5.81
N LEU A 180 -8.61 0.08 -6.59
CA LEU A 180 -7.69 -0.97 -6.18
C LEU A 180 -6.93 -0.61 -4.89
N ALA A 181 -6.17 0.47 -4.89
CA ALA A 181 -5.39 0.89 -3.72
C ALA A 181 -6.29 1.26 -2.53
N THR A 182 -7.39 1.97 -2.79
CA THR A 182 -8.36 2.37 -1.75
C THR A 182 -8.96 1.16 -1.04
N GLY A 183 -9.39 0.14 -1.80
CA GLY A 183 -10.01 -1.05 -1.21
C GLY A 183 -9.01 -1.95 -0.48
N ILE A 184 -7.81 -2.15 -1.02
CA ILE A 184 -6.73 -2.88 -0.33
C ILE A 184 -6.41 -2.18 1.00
N CYS A 185 -6.25 -0.85 1.00
CA CYS A 185 -5.98 -0.09 2.21
C CYS A 185 -7.15 -0.15 3.21
N GLY A 186 -8.39 -0.18 2.72
CA GLY A 186 -9.58 -0.41 3.55
C GLY A 186 -9.55 -1.77 4.25
N ILE A 187 -9.33 -2.87 3.49
CA ILE A 187 -9.21 -4.23 4.03
C ILE A 187 -8.07 -4.30 5.06
N ALA A 188 -6.91 -3.77 4.72
CA ALA A 188 -5.74 -3.73 5.59
C ALA A 188 -6.02 -2.96 6.88
N SER A 189 -6.65 -1.79 6.78
CA SER A 189 -6.98 -0.94 7.93
C SER A 189 -7.97 -1.62 8.87
N PHE A 190 -9.01 -2.26 8.35
CA PHE A 190 -9.97 -3.01 9.17
C PHE A 190 -9.32 -4.19 9.89
N THR A 191 -8.44 -4.90 9.21
CA THR A 191 -7.67 -6.00 9.80
C THR A 191 -6.75 -5.50 10.91
N MET A 192 -6.01 -4.42 10.66
CA MET A 192 -5.14 -3.80 11.67
C MET A 192 -5.94 -3.26 12.86
N PHE A 193 -7.14 -2.70 12.63
CA PHE A 193 -8.06 -2.30 13.69
C PHE A 193 -8.44 -3.49 14.58
N SER A 194 -8.91 -4.58 13.98
CA SER A 194 -9.33 -5.76 14.72
C SER A 194 -8.20 -6.33 15.58
N MET A 195 -7.00 -6.37 15.04
CA MET A 195 -5.80 -6.83 15.75
C MET A 195 -5.37 -5.87 16.86
N ALA A 196 -5.44 -4.57 16.61
CA ALA A 196 -5.11 -3.53 17.58
C ALA A 196 -6.05 -3.59 18.79
N VAL A 197 -7.36 -3.78 18.56
CA VAL A 197 -8.35 -3.94 19.64
C VAL A 197 -8.05 -5.19 20.47
N LEU A 198 -7.81 -6.33 19.83
CA LEU A 198 -7.47 -7.58 20.52
C LEU A 198 -6.17 -7.49 21.32
N SER A 199 -5.23 -6.67 20.88
CA SER A 199 -3.93 -6.45 21.54
C SER A 199 -3.93 -5.27 22.51
N GLY A 200 -5.07 -4.59 22.74
CA GLY A 200 -5.18 -3.41 23.59
C GLY A 200 -4.41 -2.17 23.10
N ARG A 201 -4.15 -2.09 21.76
CA ARG A 201 -3.43 -0.99 21.13
C ARG A 201 -4.39 0.10 20.68
N ILE A 202 -4.85 0.90 21.63
CA ILE A 202 -5.91 1.89 21.41
C ILE A 202 -5.55 2.95 20.35
N ASP A 203 -4.29 3.38 20.28
CA ASP A 203 -3.82 4.39 19.30
C ASP A 203 -3.87 3.83 17.87
N ALA A 204 -3.32 2.64 17.68
CA ALA A 204 -3.36 1.95 16.40
C ALA A 204 -4.81 1.62 15.99
N ALA A 205 -5.66 1.23 16.94
CA ALA A 205 -7.07 0.95 16.68
C ALA A 205 -7.80 2.22 16.19
N ALA A 206 -7.62 3.36 16.86
CA ALA A 206 -8.28 4.62 16.49
C ALA A 206 -7.85 5.09 15.08
N LEU A 207 -6.55 5.08 14.78
CA LEU A 207 -6.06 5.46 13.44
C LEU A 207 -6.49 4.47 12.36
N SER A 208 -6.47 3.16 12.65
CA SER A 208 -6.90 2.13 11.70
C SER A 208 -8.37 2.28 11.34
N ILE A 209 -9.25 2.47 12.33
CA ILE A 209 -10.69 2.59 12.07
C ILE A 209 -11.06 3.91 11.38
N ALA A 210 -10.32 4.99 11.67
CA ALA A 210 -10.43 6.26 10.94
C ALA A 210 -10.06 6.07 9.47
N LEU A 211 -8.95 5.40 9.19
CA LEU A 211 -8.49 5.11 7.83
C LEU A 211 -9.47 4.22 7.08
N PHE A 212 -10.01 3.18 7.74
CA PHE A 212 -11.06 2.34 7.19
C PHE A 212 -12.30 3.13 6.80
N GLY A 213 -12.81 4.00 7.69
CA GLY A 213 -13.98 4.84 7.42
C GLY A 213 -13.75 5.77 6.22
N ALA A 214 -12.60 6.41 6.14
CA ALA A 214 -12.24 7.27 5.02
C ALA A 214 -12.10 6.48 3.70
N CYS A 215 -11.44 5.31 3.71
CA CYS A 215 -11.34 4.44 2.53
C CYS A 215 -12.72 3.96 2.05
N LEU A 216 -13.58 3.54 2.95
CA LEU A 216 -14.92 3.05 2.61
C LEU A 216 -15.78 4.14 1.95
N ALA A 217 -15.73 5.37 2.47
CA ALA A 217 -16.42 6.51 1.87
C ALA A 217 -15.85 6.89 0.51
N PHE A 218 -14.52 6.94 0.39
CA PHE A 218 -13.87 7.30 -0.86
C PHE A 218 -14.08 6.24 -1.94
N LEU A 219 -14.11 4.96 -1.58
CA LEU A 219 -14.34 3.83 -2.49
C LEU A 219 -15.68 3.96 -3.23
N HIS A 220 -16.70 4.56 -2.63
CA HIS A 220 -17.97 4.85 -3.29
C HIS A 220 -17.81 5.68 -4.57
N TYR A 221 -16.85 6.60 -4.58
CA TYR A 221 -16.56 7.49 -5.72
C TYR A 221 -15.45 6.98 -6.64
N ASN A 222 -14.57 6.16 -6.08
CA ASN A 222 -13.35 5.69 -6.74
C ASN A 222 -13.49 4.27 -7.33
N PHE A 223 -14.52 3.48 -6.93
CA PHE A 223 -14.75 2.16 -7.51
C PHE A 223 -15.20 2.27 -8.97
N ASN A 224 -14.80 1.30 -9.78
CA ASN A 224 -15.02 1.33 -11.24
C ASN A 224 -16.51 1.37 -11.65
N PRO A 225 -16.93 2.32 -12.49
CA PRO A 225 -16.13 3.40 -13.12
C PRO A 225 -15.88 4.57 -12.15
N ALA A 226 -14.62 4.91 -11.94
CA ALA A 226 -14.25 5.96 -11.01
C ALA A 226 -14.73 7.35 -11.47
N SER A 227 -15.24 8.13 -10.53
CA SER A 227 -15.63 9.53 -10.75
C SER A 227 -14.55 10.53 -10.30
N ILE A 228 -13.58 10.06 -9.52
CA ILE A 228 -12.39 10.75 -9.05
C ILE A 228 -11.30 9.71 -8.77
N PHE A 229 -10.07 10.00 -9.15
CA PHE A 229 -8.91 9.19 -8.78
C PHE A 229 -8.36 9.57 -7.42
N LEU A 230 -7.77 8.59 -6.75
CA LEU A 230 -7.11 8.77 -5.46
C LEU A 230 -5.96 9.79 -5.57
N GLY A 231 -5.16 9.68 -6.63
CA GLY A 231 -4.01 10.51 -6.91
C GLY A 231 -2.82 10.19 -6.00
N ASP A 232 -1.71 10.88 -6.25
CA ASP A 232 -0.51 10.76 -5.41
C ASP A 232 -0.74 11.33 -4.01
N SER A 233 -1.60 12.35 -3.87
CA SER A 233 -2.07 12.86 -2.58
C SER A 233 -2.68 11.79 -1.69
N GLY A 234 -3.42 10.84 -2.29
CA GLY A 234 -4.06 9.76 -1.55
C GLY A 234 -3.20 8.52 -1.43
N SER A 235 -2.59 8.05 -2.50
CA SER A 235 -1.81 6.80 -2.49
C SER A 235 -0.57 6.89 -1.59
N LEU A 236 0.15 8.03 -1.59
CA LEU A 236 1.25 8.27 -0.65
C LEU A 236 0.74 8.33 0.80
N LEU A 237 -0.37 9.04 1.04
CA LEU A 237 -0.99 9.15 2.35
C LEU A 237 -1.42 7.77 2.89
N LEU A 238 -2.13 6.97 2.10
CA LEU A 238 -2.59 5.64 2.51
C LEU A 238 -1.43 4.70 2.82
N GLY A 239 -0.39 4.69 1.98
CA GLY A 239 0.80 3.87 2.20
C GLY A 239 1.54 4.28 3.47
N PHE A 240 1.75 5.58 3.69
CA PHE A 240 2.39 6.11 4.89
C PHE A 240 1.55 5.83 6.14
N ALA A 241 0.23 5.96 6.05
CA ALA A 241 -0.69 5.66 7.14
C ALA A 241 -0.63 4.19 7.55
N LEU A 242 -0.72 3.26 6.59
CA LEU A 242 -0.61 1.82 6.88
C LEU A 242 0.75 1.46 7.47
N GLY A 243 1.85 2.00 6.94
CA GLY A 243 3.18 1.83 7.51
C GLY A 243 3.27 2.37 8.94
N SER A 244 2.71 3.54 9.21
CA SER A 244 2.69 4.14 10.56
C SER A 244 1.83 3.34 11.54
N ILE A 245 0.63 2.93 11.13
CA ILE A 245 -0.28 2.09 11.93
C ILE A 245 0.38 0.75 12.26
N SER A 246 1.08 0.15 11.31
CA SER A 246 1.79 -1.11 11.55
C SER A 246 2.83 -0.97 12.66
N LEU A 247 3.58 0.13 12.67
CA LEU A 247 4.57 0.42 13.72
C LEU A 247 3.93 0.73 15.08
N LEU A 248 2.76 1.36 15.11
CA LEU A 248 1.97 1.56 16.33
C LEU A 248 1.43 0.24 16.89
N ASN A 249 1.10 -0.72 16.03
CA ASN A 249 0.67 -2.06 16.42
C ASN A 249 1.81 -2.92 16.98
N VAL A 250 3.05 -2.67 16.56
CA VAL A 250 4.23 -3.38 17.06
C VAL A 250 4.46 -3.02 18.54
N SER A 251 4.34 -3.99 19.40
CA SER A 251 4.59 -3.82 20.84
C SER A 251 6.09 -3.61 21.12
N ARG A 252 6.41 -2.87 22.17
CA ARG A 252 7.77 -2.75 22.72
C ARG A 252 8.36 -4.07 23.24
N THR A 253 7.52 -5.08 23.41
CA THR A 253 7.90 -6.46 23.77
C THR A 253 7.67 -7.40 22.57
N ALA A 254 7.92 -6.91 21.38
CA ALA A 254 7.41 -7.53 20.19
C ALA A 254 8.24 -8.72 19.73
N ALA A 255 7.61 -9.83 19.72
CA ALA A 255 7.98 -10.94 18.87
C ALA A 255 7.99 -10.54 17.38
N LEU A 256 8.81 -11.20 16.53
CA LEU A 256 8.83 -11.09 15.06
C LEU A 256 7.42 -11.08 14.44
N THR A 257 6.46 -11.74 15.07
CA THR A 257 5.06 -11.82 14.68
C THR A 257 4.40 -10.45 14.49
N SER A 258 4.79 -9.43 15.28
CA SER A 258 4.14 -8.10 15.21
C SER A 258 4.47 -7.33 13.92
N LEU A 259 5.65 -7.55 13.32
CA LEU A 259 5.99 -6.96 12.00
C LEU A 259 5.54 -7.84 10.84
N ILE A 260 5.55 -9.17 11.01
CA ILE A 260 5.14 -10.12 9.97
C ILE A 260 3.67 -9.93 9.59
N ILE A 261 2.81 -9.66 10.57
CA ILE A 261 1.37 -9.52 10.34
C ILE A 261 1.02 -8.36 9.41
N PRO A 262 1.48 -7.11 9.65
CA PRO A 262 1.31 -6.03 8.69
C PRO A 262 1.87 -6.35 7.30
N LEU A 263 2.99 -7.09 7.23
CA LEU A 263 3.56 -7.52 5.97
C LEU A 263 2.69 -8.56 5.24
N ILE A 264 2.06 -9.49 5.97
CA ILE A 264 1.10 -10.44 5.38
C ILE A 264 -0.14 -9.70 4.88
N VAL A 265 -0.68 -8.76 5.67
CA VAL A 265 -1.84 -7.95 5.30
C VAL A 265 -1.55 -7.11 4.06
N ALA A 266 -0.34 -6.56 3.95
CA ALA A 266 0.14 -5.87 2.75
C ALA A 266 0.75 -6.82 1.70
N GLY A 267 0.56 -8.13 1.83
CA GLY A 267 1.26 -9.14 1.04
C GLY A 267 1.07 -9.00 -0.46
N VAL A 268 -0.16 -8.72 -0.92
CA VAL A 268 -0.43 -8.52 -2.36
C VAL A 268 0.35 -7.32 -2.93
N PRO A 269 0.28 -6.11 -2.37
CA PRO A 269 1.11 -4.99 -2.78
C PRO A 269 2.61 -5.27 -2.75
N ILE A 270 3.08 -5.98 -1.73
CA ILE A 270 4.50 -6.34 -1.58
C ILE A 270 4.94 -7.31 -2.68
N ILE A 271 4.16 -8.38 -2.94
CA ILE A 271 4.45 -9.35 -4.00
C ILE A 271 4.47 -8.65 -5.37
N ASP A 272 3.52 -7.77 -5.63
CA ASP A 272 3.45 -7.03 -6.88
C ASP A 272 4.68 -6.15 -7.11
N THR A 273 5.06 -5.36 -6.10
CA THR A 273 6.25 -4.50 -6.18
C THR A 273 7.54 -5.32 -6.29
N PHE A 274 7.67 -6.38 -5.49
CA PHE A 274 8.86 -7.25 -5.53
C PHE A 274 9.00 -7.94 -6.88
N SER A 275 7.90 -8.48 -7.42
CA SER A 275 7.91 -9.08 -8.75
C SER A 275 8.30 -8.09 -9.84
N ALA A 276 7.84 -6.84 -9.76
CA ALA A 276 8.23 -5.77 -10.69
C ALA A 276 9.74 -5.47 -10.63
N ILE A 277 10.32 -5.42 -9.42
CA ILE A 277 11.78 -5.23 -9.25
C ILE A 277 12.56 -6.41 -9.88
N VAL A 278 12.12 -7.64 -9.62
CA VAL A 278 12.75 -8.85 -10.17
C VAL A 278 12.67 -8.87 -11.70
N ARG A 279 11.50 -8.56 -12.27
CA ARG A 279 11.32 -8.50 -13.74
C ARG A 279 12.25 -7.48 -14.39
N ARG A 280 12.29 -6.24 -13.84
CA ARG A 280 13.15 -5.18 -14.35
C ARG A 280 14.63 -5.55 -14.28
N LYS A 281 15.05 -6.16 -13.17
CA LYS A 281 16.41 -6.67 -13.02
C LYS A 281 16.75 -7.77 -14.02
N ARG A 282 15.82 -8.73 -14.27
CA ARG A 282 15.98 -9.79 -15.28
C ARG A 282 15.99 -9.26 -16.71
N ALA A 283 15.27 -8.16 -16.97
CA ALA A 283 15.24 -7.48 -18.25
C ALA A 283 16.40 -6.49 -18.44
N HIS A 284 17.30 -6.36 -17.46
CA HIS A 284 18.41 -5.39 -17.47
C HIS A 284 17.99 -3.93 -17.69
N ILE A 285 16.78 -3.57 -17.22
CA ILE A 285 16.25 -2.21 -17.29
C ILE A 285 16.26 -1.54 -15.91
N SER A 286 16.22 -0.19 -15.90
CA SER A 286 16.21 0.59 -14.65
C SER A 286 14.98 0.25 -13.78
N ILE A 287 15.19 0.13 -12.47
CA ILE A 287 14.10 -0.12 -11.49
C ILE A 287 13.03 0.98 -11.52
N GLY A 288 13.39 2.21 -11.93
CA GLY A 288 12.46 3.34 -12.05
C GLY A 288 11.68 3.38 -13.37
N GLN A 289 11.92 2.48 -14.31
CA GLN A 289 11.23 2.47 -15.59
C GLN A 289 9.82 1.88 -15.44
N ALA A 290 8.85 2.40 -16.22
CA ALA A 290 7.49 1.87 -16.22
C ALA A 290 7.46 0.40 -16.65
N ASP A 291 6.63 -0.41 -15.99
CA ASP A 291 6.46 -1.84 -16.23
C ASP A 291 4.96 -2.16 -16.31
N LYS A 292 4.56 -2.90 -17.33
CA LYS A 292 3.17 -3.36 -17.52
C LYS A 292 2.91 -4.77 -16.96
N GLY A 293 3.82 -5.31 -16.16
CA GLY A 293 3.71 -6.66 -15.59
C GLY A 293 3.08 -6.72 -14.19
N HIS A 294 2.49 -5.65 -13.68
CA HIS A 294 1.79 -5.64 -12.39
C HIS A 294 0.60 -6.62 -12.38
N ILE A 295 0.24 -7.13 -11.21
CA ILE A 295 -0.84 -8.12 -11.01
C ILE A 295 -2.10 -7.73 -11.78
N HIS A 296 -2.52 -6.48 -11.68
CA HIS A 296 -3.72 -5.98 -12.34
C HIS A 296 -3.62 -6.00 -13.87
N HIS A 297 -2.45 -5.71 -14.44
CA HIS A 297 -2.23 -5.82 -15.88
C HIS A 297 -2.28 -7.27 -16.36
N ARG A 298 -1.69 -8.21 -15.59
CA ARG A 298 -1.72 -9.64 -15.88
C ARG A 298 -3.14 -10.20 -15.87
N LEU A 299 -3.94 -9.85 -14.86
CA LEU A 299 -5.33 -10.26 -14.80
C LEU A 299 -6.16 -9.76 -15.99
N ILE A 300 -5.93 -8.52 -16.44
CA ILE A 300 -6.59 -7.99 -17.64
C ILE A 300 -6.14 -8.75 -18.91
N GLN A 301 -4.86 -9.11 -19.00
CA GLN A 301 -4.33 -9.91 -20.11
C GLN A 301 -4.93 -11.33 -20.15
N GLU A 302 -5.22 -11.93 -18.99
CA GLU A 302 -5.95 -13.19 -18.83
C GLU A 302 -7.45 -13.11 -19.20
N GLY A 303 -7.95 -11.91 -19.56
CA GLY A 303 -9.34 -11.70 -20.00
C GLY A 303 -10.30 -11.23 -18.91
N TYR A 304 -9.84 -10.98 -17.69
CA TYR A 304 -10.69 -10.38 -16.64
C TYR A 304 -10.97 -8.91 -16.94
N ASN A 305 -12.21 -8.48 -16.72
CA ASN A 305 -12.51 -7.05 -16.74
C ASN A 305 -11.98 -6.35 -15.47
N GLN A 306 -11.91 -5.01 -15.51
CA GLN A 306 -11.33 -4.23 -14.41
C GLN A 306 -11.98 -4.52 -13.03
N LYS A 307 -13.32 -4.64 -12.97
CA LYS A 307 -14.04 -4.97 -11.72
C LYS A 307 -13.68 -6.36 -11.20
N GLN A 308 -13.64 -7.34 -12.09
CA GLN A 308 -13.27 -8.72 -11.74
C GLN A 308 -11.85 -8.81 -11.23
N ALA A 309 -10.91 -8.14 -11.90
CA ALA A 309 -9.51 -8.10 -11.46
C ALA A 309 -9.38 -7.50 -10.06
N VAL A 310 -10.03 -6.36 -9.79
CA VAL A 310 -10.02 -5.71 -8.47
C VAL A 310 -10.66 -6.59 -7.40
N LEU A 311 -11.82 -7.21 -7.68
CA LEU A 311 -12.49 -8.09 -6.72
C LEU A 311 -11.68 -9.35 -6.41
N LEU A 312 -10.98 -9.92 -7.39
CA LEU A 312 -10.10 -11.07 -7.18
C LEU A 312 -8.92 -10.71 -6.29
N ILE A 313 -8.32 -9.53 -6.50
CA ILE A 313 -7.25 -9.02 -5.65
C ILE A 313 -7.76 -8.75 -4.22
N TYR A 314 -8.97 -8.20 -4.07
CA TYR A 314 -9.60 -8.02 -2.74
C TYR A 314 -9.81 -9.36 -2.03
N ALA A 315 -10.32 -10.38 -2.74
CA ALA A 315 -10.49 -11.72 -2.16
C ALA A 315 -9.15 -12.29 -1.66
N TRP A 316 -8.07 -12.10 -2.43
CA TRP A 316 -6.73 -12.51 -1.99
C TRP A 316 -6.28 -11.70 -0.77
N CYS A 317 -6.46 -10.38 -0.74
CA CYS A 317 -6.14 -9.55 0.43
C CYS A 317 -6.95 -9.98 1.66
N ILE A 318 -8.25 -10.29 1.51
CA ILE A 318 -9.09 -10.75 2.63
C ILE A 318 -8.59 -12.11 3.15
N MET A 319 -8.22 -13.03 2.27
CA MET A 319 -7.66 -14.33 2.66
C MET A 319 -6.36 -14.17 3.46
N LEU A 320 -5.43 -13.33 2.99
CA LEU A 320 -4.21 -13.02 3.72
C LEU A 320 -4.49 -12.36 5.07
N SER A 321 -5.43 -11.43 5.11
CA SER A 321 -5.86 -10.72 6.31
C SER A 321 -6.50 -11.66 7.35
N ALA A 322 -7.35 -12.56 6.92
CA ALA A 322 -7.96 -13.57 7.80
C ALA A 322 -6.89 -14.52 8.37
N GLY A 323 -5.96 -14.95 7.53
CA GLY A 323 -4.83 -15.78 7.98
C GLY A 323 -3.90 -15.05 8.96
N ALA A 324 -3.60 -13.78 8.70
CA ALA A 324 -2.81 -12.93 9.59
C ALA A 324 -3.49 -12.77 10.96
N ALA A 325 -4.81 -12.57 11.00
CA ALA A 325 -5.58 -12.49 12.23
C ALA A 325 -5.60 -13.83 12.97
N ALA A 326 -5.75 -14.96 12.26
CA ALA A 326 -5.76 -16.30 12.85
C ALA A 326 -4.42 -16.68 13.47
N ILE A 327 -3.28 -16.33 12.84
CA ILE A 327 -1.92 -16.60 13.35
C ILE A 327 -1.74 -16.12 14.80
N ASN A 328 -2.36 -14.99 15.17
CA ASN A 328 -2.22 -14.44 16.53
C ASN A 328 -2.99 -15.22 17.61
N GLN A 329 -3.97 -16.03 17.22
CA GLN A 329 -4.89 -16.67 18.15
C GLN A 329 -4.62 -18.18 18.33
N VAL A 330 -3.66 -18.72 17.61
CA VAL A 330 -3.38 -20.16 17.61
C VAL A 330 -1.99 -20.48 18.13
N GLU A 331 -1.75 -21.74 18.47
CA GLU A 331 -0.45 -22.24 18.93
C GLU A 331 0.59 -22.30 17.80
N VAL A 332 1.88 -22.37 18.17
CA VAL A 332 3.01 -22.30 17.23
C VAL A 332 2.91 -23.28 16.05
N PRO A 333 2.57 -24.58 16.21
CA PRO A 333 2.47 -25.50 15.07
C PRO A 333 1.42 -25.04 14.06
N MET A 334 0.26 -24.55 14.53
CA MET A 334 -0.82 -24.05 13.67
C MET A 334 -0.44 -22.74 13.00
N ARG A 335 0.34 -21.88 13.67
CA ARG A 335 0.89 -20.64 13.04
C ARG A 335 1.76 -20.97 11.85
N VAL A 336 2.66 -21.94 11.99
CA VAL A 336 3.54 -22.40 10.91
C VAL A 336 2.70 -22.96 9.76
N LEU A 337 1.70 -23.80 10.07
CA LEU A 337 0.81 -24.35 9.06
C LEU A 337 0.06 -23.26 8.26
N ILE A 338 -0.59 -22.33 8.97
CA ILE A 338 -1.32 -21.22 8.32
C ILE A 338 -0.38 -20.40 7.45
N PHE A 339 0.79 -20.00 7.98
CA PHE A 339 1.77 -19.23 7.22
C PHE A 339 2.23 -19.99 5.97
N THR A 340 2.52 -21.29 6.09
CA THR A 340 2.94 -22.14 4.97
C THR A 340 1.86 -22.24 3.89
N VAL A 341 0.60 -22.46 4.29
CA VAL A 341 -0.54 -22.52 3.35
C VAL A 341 -0.71 -21.18 2.61
N LEU A 342 -0.66 -20.05 3.33
CA LEU A 342 -0.77 -18.73 2.72
C LEU A 342 0.41 -18.44 1.77
N ALA A 343 1.62 -18.81 2.17
CA ALA A 343 2.82 -18.62 1.34
C ALA A 343 2.78 -19.47 0.07
N ILE A 344 2.42 -20.76 0.18
CA ILE A 344 2.27 -21.67 -0.97
C ILE A 344 1.15 -21.18 -1.89
N GLY A 345 -0.02 -20.84 -1.35
CA GLY A 345 -1.14 -20.31 -2.12
C GLY A 345 -0.77 -19.03 -2.88
N SER A 346 -0.10 -18.09 -2.20
CA SER A 346 0.36 -16.85 -2.84
C SER A 346 1.44 -17.11 -3.90
N ALA A 347 2.36 -18.03 -3.65
CA ALA A 347 3.39 -18.40 -4.62
C ALA A 347 2.77 -19.10 -5.86
N ALA A 348 1.79 -19.98 -5.64
CA ALA A 348 1.07 -20.64 -6.74
C ALA A 348 0.30 -19.62 -7.60
N PHE A 349 -0.38 -18.66 -6.95
CA PHE A 349 -1.11 -17.61 -7.66
C PHE A 349 -0.15 -16.68 -8.42
N ALA A 350 0.96 -16.27 -7.79
CA ALA A 350 1.98 -15.46 -8.44
C ALA A 350 2.63 -16.19 -9.65
N LYS A 351 2.82 -17.51 -9.54
CA LYS A 351 3.31 -18.35 -10.66
C LYS A 351 2.28 -18.44 -11.77
N HIS A 352 1.01 -18.68 -11.44
CA HIS A 352 -0.08 -18.76 -12.42
C HIS A 352 -0.21 -17.47 -13.25
N LEU A 353 -0.05 -16.31 -12.61
CA LEU A 353 -0.07 -15.00 -13.28
C LEU A 353 1.28 -14.63 -13.93
N HIS A 354 2.26 -15.51 -13.97
CA HIS A 354 3.59 -15.25 -14.55
C HIS A 354 4.25 -13.96 -14.05
N LEU A 355 4.06 -13.61 -12.75
CA LEU A 355 4.44 -12.31 -12.20
C LEU A 355 5.94 -12.01 -12.25
N PHE A 356 6.78 -13.03 -12.29
CA PHE A 356 8.25 -12.90 -12.30
C PHE A 356 8.86 -12.95 -13.72
N GLU A 357 8.04 -13.10 -14.74
CA GLU A 357 8.50 -13.14 -16.13
C GLU A 357 8.60 -11.73 -16.71
N PRO A 358 9.69 -11.39 -17.40
CA PRO A 358 9.85 -10.10 -18.04
C PRO A 358 8.75 -9.84 -19.07
N VAL A 359 8.16 -8.66 -19.03
CA VAL A 359 7.15 -8.19 -20.01
C VAL A 359 7.85 -7.52 -21.20
N LEU A 360 9.00 -6.90 -20.96
CA LEU A 360 9.82 -6.27 -21.99
C LEU A 360 11.13 -7.04 -22.10
N ARG A 361 11.52 -7.35 -23.33
CA ARG A 361 12.81 -7.96 -23.66
C ARG A 361 13.58 -7.04 -24.60
N HIS A 362 14.89 -7.00 -24.45
CA HIS A 362 15.76 -6.35 -25.41
C HIS A 362 15.74 -7.11 -26.72
N HIS A 363 15.38 -6.45 -27.78
CA HIS A 363 15.37 -6.98 -29.12
C HIS A 363 16.21 -6.07 -30.02
N TYR A 364 17.28 -6.59 -30.58
CA TYR A 364 18.08 -5.89 -31.56
C TYR A 364 17.39 -5.96 -32.93
N ASN A 365 16.82 -4.85 -33.35
CA ASN A 365 16.18 -4.74 -34.65
C ASN A 365 17.25 -4.63 -35.74
N LYS A 366 17.42 -5.70 -36.51
CA LYS A 366 18.43 -5.77 -37.58
C LYS A 366 18.15 -4.82 -38.73
N ARG A 367 16.92 -4.30 -38.87
CA ARG A 367 16.56 -3.34 -39.95
C ARG A 367 16.89 -1.92 -39.56
N THR A 368 16.66 -1.53 -38.30
CA THR A 368 16.93 -0.18 -37.82
C THR A 368 18.33 -0.04 -37.19
N HIS A 369 19.01 -1.16 -36.92
CA HIS A 369 20.26 -1.22 -36.15
C HIS A 369 20.15 -0.63 -34.73
N GLU A 370 18.96 -0.60 -34.15
CA GLU A 370 18.70 -0.07 -32.82
C GLU A 370 18.23 -1.19 -31.87
N ASP A 371 18.59 -1.04 -30.59
CA ASP A 371 18.06 -1.87 -29.51
C ASP A 371 16.67 -1.34 -29.11
N GLU A 372 15.64 -2.13 -29.41
CA GLU A 372 14.25 -1.82 -29.05
C GLU A 372 13.80 -2.69 -27.87
N LEU A 373 12.94 -2.16 -27.02
CA LEU A 373 12.26 -2.91 -25.97
C LEU A 373 10.90 -3.38 -26.49
N VAL A 374 10.81 -4.66 -26.78
CA VAL A 374 9.59 -5.29 -27.32
C VAL A 374 8.86 -6.14 -26.29
N THR A 375 7.56 -6.27 -26.43
CA THR A 375 6.77 -7.23 -25.62
C THR A 375 6.92 -8.64 -26.23
N PRO A 376 6.81 -9.72 -25.41
CA PRO A 376 6.85 -11.09 -25.91
C PRO A 376 5.78 -11.41 -26.96
N ASP A 377 4.71 -10.60 -27.03
CA ASP A 377 3.63 -10.77 -28.00
C ASP A 377 3.86 -10.05 -29.32
N ASP A 378 4.95 -9.32 -29.46
CA ASP A 378 5.30 -8.65 -30.71
C ASP A 378 5.51 -9.72 -31.81
N PRO A 379 4.83 -9.59 -32.96
CA PRO A 379 4.94 -10.57 -34.05
C PRO A 379 6.37 -10.77 -34.55
N ALA A 380 7.18 -9.72 -34.57
CA ALA A 380 8.58 -9.80 -34.98
C ALA A 380 9.44 -10.60 -33.98
N PHE A 381 9.15 -10.44 -32.67
CA PHE A 381 9.83 -11.20 -31.62
C PHE A 381 9.46 -12.69 -31.67
N LYS A 382 8.15 -13.02 -31.83
CA LYS A 382 7.69 -14.41 -31.94
C LYS A 382 8.32 -15.14 -33.14
N GLN A 383 8.46 -14.46 -34.28
CA GLN A 383 9.11 -15.04 -35.45
C GLN A 383 10.60 -15.34 -35.25
N GLU A 384 11.32 -14.42 -34.53
CA GLU A 384 12.74 -14.64 -34.22
C GLU A 384 12.95 -15.72 -33.15
N GLU A 385 12.07 -15.80 -32.14
CA GLU A 385 12.13 -16.84 -31.11
C GLU A 385 11.88 -18.22 -31.70
N GLN A 386 10.89 -18.36 -32.57
CA GLN A 386 10.64 -19.60 -33.34
C GLN A 386 11.84 -19.99 -34.24
N ALA A 387 12.39 -19.02 -34.96
CA ALA A 387 13.57 -19.26 -35.78
C ALA A 387 14.83 -19.60 -34.97
N ALA A 388 14.92 -19.12 -33.70
CA ALA A 388 16.02 -19.48 -32.81
C ALA A 388 15.86 -20.89 -32.20
N GLU A 389 14.62 -21.33 -31.94
CA GLU A 389 14.31 -22.68 -31.49
C GLU A 389 14.55 -23.69 -32.58
N GLU A 390 14.09 -23.43 -33.80
CA GLU A 390 14.34 -24.27 -34.97
C GLU A 390 15.85 -24.47 -35.22
N ARG A 391 16.66 -23.41 -35.10
CA ARG A 391 18.12 -23.52 -35.21
C ARG A 391 18.78 -24.31 -34.06
N LYS A 392 18.18 -24.33 -32.87
CA LYS A 392 18.67 -25.15 -31.75
C LYS A 392 18.33 -26.63 -31.97
N GLU A 393 17.15 -26.96 -32.49
CA GLU A 393 16.73 -28.31 -32.82
C GLU A 393 17.56 -28.86 -33.96
N GLU A 394 17.83 -28.09 -35.03
CA GLU A 394 18.72 -28.47 -36.11
C GLU A 394 20.16 -28.73 -35.63
N ARG A 395 20.66 -27.96 -34.65
CA ARG A 395 21.98 -28.22 -34.06
C ARG A 395 22.02 -29.48 -33.18
N HIS A 396 20.89 -29.84 -32.58
CA HIS A 396 20.79 -31.10 -31.80
C HIS A 396 20.67 -32.32 -32.66
N HIS A 397 20.07 -32.23 -33.86
CA HIS A 397 19.98 -33.31 -34.82
C HIS A 397 21.27 -33.53 -35.63
N ARG A 398 22.19 -32.54 -35.63
CA ARG A 398 23.50 -32.65 -36.31
C ARG A 398 24.64 -33.12 -35.39
N ARG A 399 24.37 -33.38 -34.13
CA ARG A 399 25.27 -34.01 -33.16
C ARG A 399 24.85 -35.42 -32.83
#